data_be42027025e6bc7b9d845d6623625d95
#
_entry.id   be42027025e6bc7b9d845d6623625d95
#
_cell.length_a   1.000
_cell.length_b   1.000
_cell.length_c   1.000
_cell.angle_alpha   90.00
_cell.angle_beta   90.00
_cell.angle_gamma   90.00
#
_symmetry.space_group_name_H-M   'P 1'
#
loop_
_entity.id
_entity.type
_entity.pdbx_description
1 polymer ?
#
loop_
_entity_poly.entity_id
_entity_poly.type
_entity_poly.pdbx_seq_one_letter_code
_entity_poly.pdbx_strand_id
1 'polypeptide(L)'
;EILIGLVGSEMCIRDSQNIGTTVTALISSAGANKNAKRTAFVHLYFNLIGTIIFLCGFYGLNALIGFSFFADTANTFGIAIVHTVFNVVTTAILLPFNRVLEKLAILTVPDSPADQKQENTLLDDRLLTTPSVAVGRAMLTGSDMAEICRTALLQAMSTTRVWNDAIADEVLRKEDAVDHYEDVLGTYLVKLSAKHLSVDDNRTVNTLLHTIGDFERVSDHAVNLIKTAEEIRDKSIKFSDEALGDLSVLEAAVQDIVNRTVDAFQKGDTYAAKKIEPLEQVVDGLVREVKSRHIARLQAGACTIEYGFVLDDLLTNYERIADHCSNIAVAMIEVAADKFDTHEYLNTVKHGDDVKFERRYEKYRGRYTFPPEAYSEPAENQAEN
;
A
#
# COMPACT_ATOMS: atom_id res chain seq x y z
N GLU A 1 2.16 54.37 10.60
CA GLU A 1 1.15 53.58 9.85
C GLU A 1 1.75 52.45 9.01
N ILE A 2 3.06 52.47 8.65
CA ILE A 2 3.72 51.41 7.86
C ILE A 2 4.21 50.25 8.76
N LEU A 3 4.38 50.44 10.07
CA LEU A 3 4.94 49.44 11.02
C LEU A 3 3.89 48.46 11.59
N ILE A 4 2.61 48.80 11.55
CA ILE A 4 1.52 47.86 11.91
C ILE A 4 1.40 46.75 10.86
N GLY A 5 1.94 46.98 9.68
CA GLY A 5 1.95 45.98 8.58
C GLY A 5 2.93 44.83 8.73
N LEU A 6 4.03 44.96 9.50
CA LEU A 6 5.10 43.94 9.41
C LEU A 6 4.75 42.64 10.17
N VAL A 7 4.35 42.72 11.42
CA VAL A 7 3.93 41.48 12.15
C VAL A 7 2.60 40.94 11.60
N GLY A 8 1.68 41.85 11.25
CA GLY A 8 0.44 41.46 10.60
C GLY A 8 0.64 40.85 9.20
N SER A 9 1.56 41.39 8.40
CA SER A 9 1.89 40.87 7.08
C SER A 9 2.65 39.56 7.15
N GLU A 10 3.53 39.35 8.12
CA GLU A 10 4.27 38.11 8.31
C GLU A 10 3.41 37.00 8.90
N MET A 11 2.44 37.32 9.78
CA MET A 11 1.38 36.37 10.18
C MET A 11 0.52 35.96 9.00
N CYS A 12 0.07 36.91 8.16
CA CYS A 12 -0.70 36.60 6.96
C CYS A 12 0.09 35.76 5.93
N ILE A 13 1.39 35.97 5.79
CA ILE A 13 2.27 35.16 4.92
C ILE A 13 2.37 33.72 5.43
N ARG A 14 2.41 33.52 6.74
CA ARG A 14 2.46 32.18 7.34
C ARG A 14 1.14 31.45 7.33
N ASP A 15 0.07 32.15 7.60
CA ASP A 15 -1.27 31.58 7.47
C ASP A 15 -1.53 31.14 6.02
N SER A 16 -1.01 31.89 5.06
CA SER A 16 -1.00 31.47 3.66
C SER A 16 -0.07 30.28 3.39
N GLN A 17 1.02 30.08 4.13
CA GLN A 17 1.85 28.88 4.03
C GLN A 17 1.13 27.64 4.60
N ASN A 18 0.47 27.75 5.74
CA ASN A 18 -0.33 26.66 6.31
C ASN A 18 -1.50 26.27 5.39
N ILE A 19 -2.18 27.25 4.81
CA ILE A 19 -3.21 27.00 3.80
C ILE A 19 -2.58 26.45 2.51
N GLY A 20 -1.40 26.95 2.11
CA GLY A 20 -0.66 26.47 0.93
C GLY A 20 -0.27 25.00 1.01
N THR A 21 0.12 24.50 2.18
CA THR A 21 0.42 23.07 2.37
C THR A 21 -0.83 22.18 2.24
N THR A 22 -2.01 22.71 2.54
CA THR A 22 -3.27 21.96 2.36
C THR A 22 -3.68 21.86 0.89
N VAL A 23 -3.28 22.85 0.06
CA VAL A 23 -3.54 22.82 -1.38
C VAL A 23 -2.76 21.68 -2.04
N THR A 24 -1.51 21.45 -1.63
CA THR A 24 -0.74 20.29 -2.14
C THR A 24 -1.38 18.96 -1.76
N ALA A 25 -1.88 18.83 -0.53
CA ALA A 25 -2.64 17.64 -0.10
C ALA A 25 -3.94 17.45 -0.91
N LEU A 26 -4.64 18.53 -1.23
CA LEU A 26 -5.84 18.48 -2.09
C LEU A 26 -5.52 18.06 -3.53
N ILE A 27 -4.43 18.60 -4.10
CA ILE A 27 -4.00 18.25 -5.46
C ILE A 27 -3.59 16.78 -5.52
N SER A 28 -2.80 16.31 -4.56
CA SER A 28 -2.38 14.90 -4.50
C SER A 28 -3.55 13.94 -4.25
N SER A 29 -4.62 14.40 -3.58
CA SER A 29 -5.81 13.60 -3.37
C SER A 29 -6.79 13.61 -4.55
N ALA A 30 -6.57 14.40 -5.60
CA ALA A 30 -7.53 14.56 -6.70
C ALA A 30 -7.82 13.25 -7.45
N GLY A 31 -6.78 12.40 -7.61
CA GLY A 31 -6.89 11.06 -8.18
C GLY A 31 -7.05 9.92 -7.17
N ALA A 32 -7.07 10.25 -5.86
CA ALA A 32 -7.12 9.24 -4.81
C ALA A 32 -8.56 8.87 -4.44
N ASN A 33 -8.68 7.81 -3.61
CA ASN A 33 -9.95 7.32 -3.09
C ASN A 33 -10.70 8.39 -2.25
N LYS A 34 -11.97 8.12 -1.98
CA LYS A 34 -12.89 9.01 -1.25
C LYS A 34 -12.35 9.40 0.14
N ASN A 35 -11.76 8.44 0.87
CA ASN A 35 -11.26 8.66 2.22
C ASN A 35 -10.00 9.55 2.21
N ALA A 36 -9.12 9.39 1.24
CA ALA A 36 -7.98 10.29 1.05
C ALA A 36 -8.43 11.73 0.73
N LYS A 37 -9.45 11.90 -0.10
CA LYS A 37 -10.07 13.23 -0.36
C LYS A 37 -10.65 13.83 0.90
N ARG A 38 -11.41 13.05 1.69
CA ARG A 38 -11.97 13.50 2.99
C ARG A 38 -10.87 13.90 3.97
N THR A 39 -9.78 13.13 4.06
CA THR A 39 -8.63 13.46 4.90
C THR A 39 -7.97 14.78 4.47
N ALA A 40 -7.82 15.02 3.18
CA ALA A 40 -7.30 16.29 2.65
C ALA A 40 -8.23 17.47 3.00
N PHE A 41 -9.56 17.29 2.96
CA PHE A 41 -10.51 18.31 3.39
C PHE A 41 -10.51 18.52 4.91
N VAL A 42 -10.35 17.48 5.73
CA VAL A 42 -10.18 17.63 7.19
C VAL A 42 -8.96 18.51 7.47
N HIS A 43 -7.84 18.25 6.79
CA HIS A 43 -6.60 19.05 6.91
C HIS A 43 -6.83 20.51 6.48
N LEU A 44 -7.56 20.74 5.39
CA LEU A 44 -7.93 22.09 4.95
C LEU A 44 -8.80 22.82 6.01
N TYR A 45 -9.87 22.19 6.49
CA TYR A 45 -10.76 22.79 7.49
C TYR A 45 -10.06 23.03 8.81
N PHE A 46 -9.20 22.11 9.26
CA PHE A 46 -8.40 22.31 10.45
C PHE A 46 -7.54 23.59 10.35
N ASN A 47 -6.81 23.76 9.26
CA ASN A 47 -5.97 24.95 9.08
C ASN A 47 -6.80 26.22 8.87
N LEU A 48 -7.88 26.18 8.08
CA LEU A 48 -8.70 27.34 7.80
C LEU A 48 -9.45 27.83 9.06
N ILE A 49 -10.12 26.91 9.78
CA ILE A 49 -10.84 27.26 11.01
C ILE A 49 -9.85 27.66 12.10
N GLY A 50 -8.73 26.96 12.24
CA GLY A 50 -7.67 27.27 13.18
C GLY A 50 -7.08 28.67 12.95
N THR A 51 -6.82 29.04 11.70
CA THR A 51 -6.37 30.39 11.34
C THR A 51 -7.38 31.46 11.76
N ILE A 52 -8.65 31.26 11.45
CA ILE A 52 -9.72 32.23 11.83
C ILE A 52 -9.80 32.38 13.35
N ILE A 53 -9.85 31.27 14.10
CA ILE A 53 -9.93 31.29 15.57
C ILE A 53 -8.70 31.96 16.16
N PHE A 54 -7.50 31.62 15.70
CA PHE A 54 -6.25 32.17 16.20
C PHE A 54 -6.14 33.67 15.91
N LEU A 55 -6.42 34.13 14.69
CA LEU A 55 -6.39 35.53 14.32
C LEU A 55 -7.40 36.35 15.16
N CYS A 56 -8.67 35.90 15.20
CA CYS A 56 -9.69 36.59 16.00
C CYS A 56 -9.31 36.64 17.48
N GLY A 57 -8.83 35.54 18.05
CA GLY A 57 -8.38 35.46 19.43
C GLY A 57 -7.17 36.34 19.71
N PHE A 58 -6.15 36.31 18.85
CA PHE A 58 -4.94 37.08 19.00
C PHE A 58 -5.18 38.58 18.87
N TYR A 59 -5.89 39.04 17.83
CA TYR A 59 -6.23 40.45 17.68
C TYR A 59 -7.19 40.96 18.76
N GLY A 60 -8.15 40.09 19.17
CA GLY A 60 -9.06 40.43 20.27
C GLY A 60 -8.31 40.60 21.62
N LEU A 61 -7.40 39.67 21.93
CA LEU A 61 -6.52 39.80 23.12
C LEU A 61 -5.59 41.02 23.04
N ASN A 62 -5.02 41.27 21.88
CA ASN A 62 -4.17 42.45 21.69
C ASN A 62 -4.93 43.75 21.89
N ALA A 63 -6.19 43.84 21.46
CA ALA A 63 -7.05 45.01 21.68
C ALA A 63 -7.40 45.25 23.17
N LEU A 64 -7.38 44.17 23.99
CA LEU A 64 -7.69 44.24 25.42
C LEU A 64 -6.43 44.50 26.27
N ILE A 65 -5.33 43.84 25.96
CA ILE A 65 -4.12 43.80 26.80
C ILE A 65 -3.00 44.73 26.27
N GLY A 66 -2.96 44.96 24.94
CA GLY A 66 -1.95 45.80 24.29
C GLY A 66 -0.54 45.17 24.37
N PHE A 67 -0.29 44.11 23.61
CA PHE A 67 1.00 43.43 23.60
C PHE A 67 2.14 44.35 23.13
N SER A 68 3.16 44.58 23.97
CA SER A 68 4.28 45.45 23.66
C SER A 68 5.12 44.95 22.48
N PHE A 69 5.23 43.63 22.30
CA PHE A 69 5.97 42.99 21.20
C PHE A 69 5.28 43.12 19.82
N PHE A 70 4.06 43.63 19.78
CA PHE A 70 3.33 43.80 18.52
C PHE A 70 3.97 44.83 17.58
N ALA A 71 4.76 45.76 18.15
CA ALA A 71 5.50 46.79 17.42
C ALA A 71 6.93 46.35 17.06
N ASP A 72 7.40 45.19 17.54
CA ASP A 72 8.75 44.72 17.28
C ASP A 72 8.87 44.12 15.88
N THR A 73 10.08 44.21 15.30
CA THR A 73 10.38 43.54 14.02
C THR A 73 10.46 42.01 14.24
N ALA A 74 9.69 41.24 13.46
CA ALA A 74 9.71 39.83 13.55
C ALA A 74 11.08 39.26 13.13
N ASN A 75 11.65 38.42 13.97
CA ASN A 75 12.85 37.64 13.66
C ASN A 75 12.51 36.17 13.45
N THR A 76 13.41 35.42 12.84
CA THR A 76 13.21 34.00 12.49
C THR A 76 12.80 33.13 13.70
N PHE A 77 13.35 33.46 14.89
CA PHE A 77 13.03 32.75 16.13
C PHE A 77 11.61 33.08 16.64
N GLY A 78 11.23 34.36 16.65
CA GLY A 78 9.87 34.78 17.02
C GLY A 78 8.81 34.18 16.11
N ILE A 79 9.11 34.12 14.83
CA ILE A 79 8.28 33.49 13.84
C ILE A 79 8.09 31.97 14.15
N ALA A 80 9.14 31.24 14.51
CA ALA A 80 9.04 29.82 14.86
C ALA A 80 8.19 29.58 16.13
N ILE A 81 8.33 30.48 17.15
CA ILE A 81 7.51 30.43 18.37
C ILE A 81 6.04 30.62 18.04
N VAL A 82 5.68 31.66 17.28
CA VAL A 82 4.28 31.94 16.90
C VAL A 82 3.68 30.75 16.15
N HIS A 83 4.43 30.15 15.24
CA HIS A 83 3.97 28.97 14.53
C HIS A 83 3.74 27.77 15.44
N THR A 84 4.63 27.52 16.39
CA THR A 84 4.48 26.44 17.36
C THR A 84 3.27 26.68 18.26
N VAL A 85 3.14 27.91 18.78
CA VAL A 85 1.98 28.31 19.62
C VAL A 85 0.68 28.18 18.83
N PHE A 86 0.64 28.65 17.59
CA PHE A 86 -0.50 28.49 16.70
C PHE A 86 -0.93 27.02 16.59
N ASN A 87 0.01 26.13 16.22
CA ASN A 87 -0.33 24.71 16.03
C ASN A 87 -0.79 24.05 17.35
N VAL A 88 -0.12 24.31 18.46
CA VAL A 88 -0.47 23.72 19.76
C VAL A 88 -1.85 24.22 20.22
N VAL A 89 -2.08 25.53 20.16
CA VAL A 89 -3.36 26.13 20.59
C VAL A 89 -4.50 25.69 19.68
N THR A 90 -4.30 25.73 18.36
CA THR A 90 -5.33 25.27 17.40
C THR A 90 -5.65 23.80 17.60
N THR A 91 -4.65 22.95 17.79
CA THR A 91 -4.87 21.51 18.07
C THR A 91 -5.64 21.33 19.37
N ALA A 92 -5.25 22.01 20.45
CA ALA A 92 -5.93 21.90 21.74
C ALA A 92 -7.40 22.33 21.67
N ILE A 93 -7.71 23.38 20.87
CA ILE A 93 -9.07 23.89 20.69
C ILE A 93 -9.88 22.96 19.77
N LEU A 94 -9.32 22.50 18.66
CA LEU A 94 -10.07 21.75 17.64
C LEU A 94 -10.14 20.25 17.92
N LEU A 95 -9.24 19.68 18.72
CA LEU A 95 -9.25 18.25 19.07
C LEU A 95 -10.61 17.76 19.63
N PRO A 96 -11.28 18.47 20.55
CA PRO A 96 -12.62 18.07 21.00
C PRO A 96 -13.69 18.14 19.90
N PHE A 97 -13.45 18.89 18.84
CA PHE A 97 -14.38 19.09 17.72
C PHE A 97 -14.01 18.27 16.47
N ASN A 98 -13.19 17.22 16.60
CA ASN A 98 -12.80 16.34 15.49
C ASN A 98 -14.02 15.84 14.69
N ARG A 99 -15.12 15.46 15.37
CA ARG A 99 -16.36 15.01 14.72
C ARG A 99 -17.04 16.09 13.87
N VAL A 100 -16.79 17.37 14.16
CA VAL A 100 -17.32 18.47 13.34
C VAL A 100 -16.51 18.59 12.06
N LEU A 101 -15.18 18.48 12.15
CA LEU A 101 -14.29 18.48 10.99
C LEU A 101 -14.58 17.31 10.06
N GLU A 102 -14.78 16.11 10.63
CA GLU A 102 -15.19 14.91 9.91
C GLU A 102 -16.52 15.13 9.17
N LYS A 103 -17.54 15.63 9.85
CA LYS A 103 -18.84 15.94 9.23
C LYS A 103 -18.73 16.95 8.09
N LEU A 104 -17.91 17.99 8.23
CA LEU A 104 -17.64 18.94 7.15
C LEU A 104 -16.99 18.28 5.95
N ALA A 105 -16.02 17.39 6.17
CA ALA A 105 -15.37 16.65 5.11
C ALA A 105 -16.36 15.70 4.39
N ILE A 106 -17.21 14.98 5.13
CA ILE A 106 -18.26 14.12 4.56
C ILE A 106 -19.30 14.95 3.77
N LEU A 107 -19.65 16.15 4.25
CA LEU A 107 -20.56 17.03 3.53
C LEU A 107 -19.96 17.53 2.21
N THR A 108 -18.64 17.72 2.17
CA THR A 108 -17.92 18.20 0.98
C THR A 108 -17.67 17.07 -0.01
N VAL A 109 -17.38 15.87 0.49
CA VAL A 109 -17.20 14.66 -0.29
C VAL A 109 -18.27 13.65 0.16
N PRO A 110 -19.51 13.78 -0.34
CA PRO A 110 -20.61 12.92 0.08
C PRO A 110 -20.42 11.50 -0.47
N ASP A 111 -21.05 10.53 0.21
CA ASP A 111 -21.16 9.18 -0.31
C ASP A 111 -22.03 9.17 -1.56
N SER A 112 -21.59 8.48 -2.59
CA SER A 112 -22.41 8.28 -3.78
C SER A 112 -23.53 7.27 -3.45
N PRO A 113 -24.71 7.36 -4.10
CA PRO A 113 -25.73 6.33 -3.95
C PRO A 113 -25.28 4.93 -4.38
N ALA A 114 -24.26 4.84 -5.22
CA ALA A 114 -23.60 3.60 -5.61
C ALA A 114 -22.78 3.00 -4.46
N ASP A 115 -22.02 3.85 -3.73
CA ASP A 115 -21.21 3.44 -2.58
C ASP A 115 -22.09 2.88 -1.45
N GLN A 116 -23.21 3.59 -1.11
CA GLN A 116 -24.15 3.14 -0.09
C GLN A 116 -24.87 1.83 -0.46
N LYS A 117 -25.13 1.61 -1.77
CA LYS A 117 -25.74 0.38 -2.25
C LYS A 117 -24.77 -0.80 -2.18
N GLN A 118 -23.48 -0.54 -2.41
CA GLN A 118 -22.42 -1.54 -2.38
C GLN A 118 -22.08 -1.92 -0.93
N GLU A 119 -21.98 -0.96 -0.02
CA GLU A 119 -21.77 -1.18 1.43
C GLU A 119 -22.90 -2.05 2.04
N ASN A 120 -24.17 -1.72 1.73
CA ASN A 120 -25.32 -2.45 2.25
C ASN A 120 -25.50 -3.86 1.69
N THR A 121 -24.78 -4.23 0.62
CA THR A 121 -24.86 -5.56 -0.01
C THR A 121 -23.72 -6.48 0.38
N LEU A 122 -22.54 -5.98 0.76
CA LEU A 122 -21.38 -6.80 1.11
C LEU A 122 -21.55 -7.48 2.47
N LEU A 123 -21.78 -6.70 3.53
CA LEU A 123 -21.90 -7.18 4.91
C LEU A 123 -23.06 -6.46 5.63
N ASP A 124 -23.97 -7.23 6.23
CA ASP A 124 -25.14 -6.72 6.92
C ASP A 124 -24.95 -6.81 8.43
N ASP A 125 -24.97 -5.65 9.12
CA ASP A 125 -24.83 -5.56 10.59
C ASP A 125 -25.90 -6.38 11.34
N ARG A 126 -27.05 -6.68 10.73
CA ARG A 126 -28.08 -7.56 11.32
C ARG A 126 -27.57 -8.97 11.54
N LEU A 127 -26.63 -9.46 10.73
CA LEU A 127 -26.01 -10.77 10.90
C LEU A 127 -25.19 -10.86 12.18
N LEU A 128 -24.72 -9.74 12.76
CA LEU A 128 -24.00 -9.72 14.04
C LEU A 128 -24.83 -10.25 15.22
N THR A 129 -26.14 -10.40 15.05
CA THR A 129 -27.01 -11.08 16.05
C THR A 129 -26.83 -12.61 16.01
N THR A 130 -26.29 -13.14 14.92
CA THR A 130 -25.98 -14.56 14.73
C THR A 130 -24.52 -14.70 14.32
N PRO A 131 -23.56 -14.65 15.27
CA PRO A 131 -22.13 -14.47 14.99
C PRO A 131 -21.55 -15.47 14.00
N SER A 132 -21.86 -16.77 14.11
CA SER A 132 -21.32 -17.78 13.18
C SER A 132 -21.77 -17.58 11.73
N VAL A 133 -23.00 -17.05 11.51
CA VAL A 133 -23.45 -16.71 10.15
C VAL A 133 -22.70 -15.46 9.64
N ALA A 134 -22.48 -14.49 10.53
CA ALA A 134 -21.71 -13.29 10.22
C ALA A 134 -20.26 -13.62 9.86
N VAL A 135 -19.61 -14.55 10.58
CA VAL A 135 -18.26 -15.05 10.27
C VAL A 135 -18.22 -15.72 8.89
N GLY A 136 -19.17 -16.63 8.62
CA GLY A 136 -19.27 -17.27 7.32
C GLY A 136 -19.42 -16.26 6.17
N ARG A 137 -20.24 -15.21 6.36
CA ARG A 137 -20.39 -14.14 5.36
C ARG A 137 -19.13 -13.31 5.20
N ALA A 138 -18.46 -12.96 6.29
CA ALA A 138 -17.18 -12.24 6.24
C ALA A 138 -16.10 -13.03 5.49
N MET A 139 -16.03 -14.37 5.71
CA MET A 139 -15.08 -15.22 5.00
C MET A 139 -15.37 -15.30 3.49
N LEU A 140 -16.64 -15.37 3.10
CA LEU A 140 -17.02 -15.32 1.68
C LEU A 140 -16.61 -13.97 1.06
N THR A 141 -16.89 -12.86 1.74
CA THR A 141 -16.52 -11.52 1.30
C THR A 141 -14.99 -11.36 1.18
N GLY A 142 -14.22 -11.87 2.15
CA GLY A 142 -12.74 -11.91 2.07
C GLY A 142 -12.23 -12.79 0.92
N SER A 143 -12.93 -13.89 0.62
CA SER A 143 -12.60 -14.75 -0.53
C SER A 143 -12.86 -14.05 -1.87
N ASP A 144 -13.94 -13.27 -1.97
CA ASP A 144 -14.24 -12.45 -3.15
C ASP A 144 -13.17 -11.36 -3.34
N MET A 145 -12.76 -10.66 -2.26
CA MET A 145 -11.66 -9.70 -2.26
C MET A 145 -10.37 -10.32 -2.78
N ALA A 146 -9.97 -11.48 -2.25
CA ALA A 146 -8.77 -12.19 -2.68
C ALA A 146 -8.79 -12.55 -4.18
N GLU A 147 -9.97 -12.93 -4.71
CA GLU A 147 -10.14 -13.24 -6.12
C GLU A 147 -10.04 -12.01 -7.02
N ILE A 148 -10.61 -10.87 -6.59
CA ILE A 148 -10.49 -9.60 -7.30
C ILE A 148 -9.01 -9.18 -7.34
N CYS A 149 -8.30 -9.26 -6.21
CA CYS A 149 -6.88 -8.98 -6.09
C CYS A 149 -6.05 -9.85 -7.05
N ARG A 150 -6.26 -11.19 -7.07
CA ARG A 150 -5.60 -12.12 -7.99
C ARG A 150 -5.80 -11.71 -9.45
N THR A 151 -7.03 -11.44 -9.84
CA THR A 151 -7.34 -11.09 -11.22
C THR A 151 -6.77 -9.74 -11.62
N ALA A 152 -6.80 -8.74 -10.73
CA ALA A 152 -6.18 -7.44 -10.95
C ALA A 152 -4.68 -7.57 -11.21
N LEU A 153 -3.99 -8.35 -10.37
CA LEU A 153 -2.55 -8.55 -10.50
C LEU A 153 -2.17 -9.28 -11.79
N LEU A 154 -2.85 -10.38 -12.14
CA LEU A 154 -2.58 -11.12 -13.37
C LEU A 154 -2.83 -10.27 -14.62
N GLN A 155 -3.84 -9.41 -14.61
CA GLN A 155 -4.10 -8.45 -15.66
C GLN A 155 -3.00 -7.37 -15.72
N ALA A 156 -2.59 -6.80 -14.58
CA ALA A 156 -1.50 -5.83 -14.54
C ALA A 156 -0.20 -6.41 -15.10
N MET A 157 0.17 -7.63 -14.72
CA MET A 157 1.34 -8.32 -15.25
C MET A 157 1.29 -8.47 -16.78
N SER A 158 0.11 -8.68 -17.37
CA SER A 158 -0.01 -8.80 -18.83
C SER A 158 0.29 -7.49 -19.55
N THR A 159 0.02 -6.33 -18.93
CA THR A 159 0.25 -5.00 -19.55
C THR A 159 1.71 -4.62 -19.64
N THR A 160 2.59 -5.22 -18.82
CA THR A 160 4.04 -4.98 -18.88
C THR A 160 4.67 -5.46 -20.19
N ARG A 161 4.02 -6.39 -20.87
CA ARG A 161 4.44 -6.94 -22.19
C ARG A 161 3.74 -6.25 -23.36
N VAL A 162 2.43 -6.03 -23.22
CA VAL A 162 1.60 -5.42 -24.26
C VAL A 162 0.61 -4.50 -23.56
N TRP A 163 0.84 -3.19 -23.73
CA TRP A 163 -0.04 -2.19 -23.14
C TRP A 163 -1.47 -2.30 -23.68
N ASN A 164 -2.44 -2.15 -22.77
CA ASN A 164 -3.85 -2.12 -23.11
C ASN A 164 -4.60 -1.18 -22.14
N ASP A 165 -5.10 -0.05 -22.64
CA ASP A 165 -5.79 0.97 -21.84
C ASP A 165 -7.01 0.39 -21.09
N ALA A 166 -7.79 -0.49 -21.73
CA ALA A 166 -8.98 -1.07 -21.13
C ALA A 166 -8.63 -1.99 -19.94
N ILE A 167 -7.52 -2.73 -20.02
CA ILE A 167 -7.01 -3.55 -18.92
C ILE A 167 -6.49 -2.66 -17.80
N ALA A 168 -5.74 -1.59 -18.12
CA ALA A 168 -5.25 -0.65 -17.14
C ALA A 168 -6.40 -0.02 -16.33
N ASP A 169 -7.43 0.49 -17.02
CA ASP A 169 -8.62 1.04 -16.37
C ASP A 169 -9.38 0.00 -15.54
N GLU A 170 -9.38 -1.27 -15.95
CA GLU A 170 -10.01 -2.35 -15.21
C GLU A 170 -9.24 -2.68 -13.93
N VAL A 171 -7.91 -2.70 -13.97
CA VAL A 171 -7.05 -2.91 -12.79
C VAL A 171 -7.28 -1.81 -11.76
N LEU A 172 -7.32 -0.53 -12.18
CA LEU A 172 -7.60 0.59 -11.27
C LEU A 172 -8.97 0.46 -10.60
N ARG A 173 -10.01 0.06 -11.35
CA ARG A 173 -11.35 -0.18 -10.76
C ARG A 173 -11.36 -1.37 -9.79
N LYS A 174 -10.53 -2.37 -10.01
CA LYS A 174 -10.41 -3.53 -9.11
C LYS A 174 -9.68 -3.19 -7.83
N GLU A 175 -8.66 -2.34 -7.91
CA GLU A 175 -7.97 -1.85 -6.72
C GLU A 175 -8.90 -0.97 -5.88
N ASP A 176 -9.62 -0.01 -6.47
CA ASP A 176 -10.67 0.75 -5.78
C ASP A 176 -11.71 -0.17 -5.09
N ALA A 177 -12.03 -1.32 -5.71
CA ALA A 177 -12.93 -2.30 -5.11
C ALA A 177 -12.27 -3.05 -3.95
N VAL A 178 -10.99 -3.46 -4.06
CA VAL A 178 -10.25 -4.14 -2.99
C VAL A 178 -10.10 -3.26 -1.78
N ASP A 179 -9.76 -1.97 -1.94
CA ASP A 179 -9.74 -0.95 -0.90
C ASP A 179 -11.08 -0.88 -0.15
N HIS A 180 -12.17 -0.82 -0.93
CA HIS A 180 -13.51 -0.78 -0.34
C HIS A 180 -13.83 -2.06 0.45
N TYR A 181 -13.41 -3.23 -0.05
CA TYR A 181 -13.58 -4.51 0.67
C TYR A 181 -12.77 -4.52 1.97
N GLU A 182 -11.54 -4.00 1.99
CA GLU A 182 -10.70 -3.91 3.18
C GLU A 182 -11.36 -3.05 4.26
N ASP A 183 -11.78 -1.83 3.92
CA ASP A 183 -12.47 -0.89 4.82
C ASP A 183 -13.74 -1.51 5.45
N VAL A 184 -14.59 -2.13 4.62
CA VAL A 184 -15.87 -2.72 5.07
C VAL A 184 -15.62 -3.96 5.93
N LEU A 185 -14.74 -4.86 5.49
CA LEU A 185 -14.36 -6.06 6.25
C LEU A 185 -13.70 -5.69 7.57
N GLY A 186 -12.71 -4.79 7.57
CA GLY A 186 -12.00 -4.37 8.77
C GLY A 186 -12.96 -3.83 9.84
N THR A 187 -13.85 -2.91 9.43
CA THR A 187 -14.88 -2.36 10.33
C THR A 187 -15.83 -3.44 10.85
N TYR A 188 -16.28 -4.35 9.99
CA TYR A 188 -17.20 -5.41 10.37
C TYR A 188 -16.56 -6.43 11.29
N LEU A 189 -15.32 -6.85 11.02
CA LEU A 189 -14.56 -7.80 11.82
C LEU A 189 -14.28 -7.28 13.24
N VAL A 190 -14.01 -5.97 13.39
CA VAL A 190 -13.88 -5.34 14.72
C VAL A 190 -15.18 -5.43 15.52
N LYS A 191 -16.34 -5.20 14.88
CA LYS A 191 -17.64 -5.38 15.54
C LYS A 191 -17.90 -6.84 15.90
N LEU A 192 -17.47 -7.75 15.04
CA LEU A 192 -17.65 -9.19 15.19
C LEU A 192 -16.77 -9.79 16.29
N SER A 193 -15.53 -9.34 16.40
CA SER A 193 -14.59 -9.77 17.46
C SER A 193 -15.08 -9.41 18.88
N ALA A 194 -15.93 -8.40 19.01
CA ALA A 194 -16.58 -8.04 20.28
C ALA A 194 -17.75 -8.98 20.68
N LYS A 195 -18.09 -9.97 19.85
CA LYS A 195 -19.16 -10.94 20.11
C LYS A 195 -18.60 -12.21 20.76
N HIS A 196 -19.52 -13.03 21.31
CA HIS A 196 -19.17 -14.36 21.78
C HIS A 196 -19.01 -15.30 20.58
N LEU A 197 -17.77 -15.59 20.19
CA LEU A 197 -17.44 -16.46 19.09
C LEU A 197 -17.03 -17.86 19.59
N SER A 198 -17.28 -18.89 18.77
CA SER A 198 -16.64 -20.18 18.98
C SER A 198 -15.13 -20.09 18.71
N VAL A 199 -14.36 -21.08 19.12
CA VAL A 199 -12.92 -21.12 18.87
C VAL A 199 -12.60 -21.06 17.37
N ASP A 200 -13.34 -21.79 16.55
CA ASP A 200 -13.14 -21.83 15.10
C ASP A 200 -13.58 -20.52 14.41
N ASP A 201 -14.71 -19.92 14.87
CA ASP A 201 -15.14 -18.61 14.39
C ASP A 201 -14.09 -17.53 14.72
N ASN A 202 -13.52 -17.59 15.93
CA ASN A 202 -12.47 -16.63 16.36
C ASN A 202 -11.20 -16.78 15.52
N ARG A 203 -10.79 -18.02 15.21
CA ARG A 203 -9.68 -18.27 14.27
C ARG A 203 -9.96 -17.66 12.89
N THR A 204 -11.17 -17.84 12.35
CA THR A 204 -11.54 -17.29 11.05
C THR A 204 -11.48 -15.75 11.07
N VAL A 205 -12.03 -15.11 12.11
CA VAL A 205 -11.98 -13.65 12.28
C VAL A 205 -10.54 -13.17 12.37
N ASN A 206 -9.69 -13.83 13.16
CA ASN A 206 -8.28 -13.47 13.29
C ASN A 206 -7.52 -13.65 11.96
N THR A 207 -7.76 -14.74 11.24
CA THR A 207 -7.16 -14.94 9.91
C THR A 207 -7.52 -13.78 8.97
N LEU A 208 -8.80 -13.39 8.91
CA LEU A 208 -9.24 -12.27 8.08
C LEU A 208 -8.58 -10.96 8.51
N LEU A 209 -8.59 -10.64 9.81
CA LEU A 209 -7.97 -9.40 10.34
C LEU A 209 -6.48 -9.27 10.01
N HIS A 210 -5.76 -10.41 9.97
CA HIS A 210 -4.33 -10.41 9.67
C HIS A 210 -4.01 -10.49 8.16
N THR A 211 -4.99 -10.76 7.30
CA THR A 211 -4.70 -11.01 5.87
C THR A 211 -5.30 -9.98 4.91
N ILE A 212 -6.39 -9.29 5.29
CA ILE A 212 -7.06 -8.34 4.40
C ILE A 212 -6.14 -7.20 3.96
N GLY A 213 -5.31 -6.66 4.87
CA GLY A 213 -4.35 -5.62 4.54
C GLY A 213 -3.23 -6.09 3.60
N ASP A 214 -2.81 -7.37 3.67
CA ASP A 214 -1.84 -7.91 2.72
C ASP A 214 -2.46 -8.10 1.32
N PHE A 215 -3.74 -8.45 1.21
CA PHE A 215 -4.44 -8.49 -0.09
C PHE A 215 -4.58 -7.08 -0.70
N GLU A 216 -4.87 -6.06 0.12
CA GLU A 216 -4.87 -4.65 -0.32
C GLU A 216 -3.49 -4.28 -0.87
N ARG A 217 -2.40 -4.57 -0.15
CA ARG A 217 -1.03 -4.30 -0.62
C ARG A 217 -0.68 -5.00 -1.93
N VAL A 218 -1.11 -6.24 -2.13
CA VAL A 218 -0.92 -6.94 -3.42
C VAL A 218 -1.66 -6.19 -4.53
N SER A 219 -2.85 -5.65 -4.26
CA SER A 219 -3.63 -4.85 -5.21
C SER A 219 -2.95 -3.51 -5.53
N ASP A 220 -2.41 -2.81 -4.53
CA ASP A 220 -1.58 -1.62 -4.69
C ASP A 220 -0.40 -1.87 -5.65
N HIS A 221 0.28 -3.01 -5.49
CA HIS A 221 1.38 -3.40 -6.38
C HIS A 221 0.91 -3.69 -7.80
N ALA A 222 -0.33 -4.15 -8.02
CA ALA A 222 -0.89 -4.27 -9.35
C ALA A 222 -1.02 -2.89 -10.04
N VAL A 223 -1.46 -1.86 -9.32
CA VAL A 223 -1.49 -0.47 -9.84
C VAL A 223 -0.08 0.06 -10.11
N ASN A 224 0.90 -0.26 -9.27
CA ASN A 224 2.29 0.13 -9.52
C ASN A 224 2.85 -0.54 -10.79
N LEU A 225 2.50 -1.81 -11.06
CA LEU A 225 2.85 -2.48 -12.31
C LEU A 225 2.20 -1.81 -13.53
N ILE A 226 0.95 -1.31 -13.42
CA ILE A 226 0.32 -0.51 -14.48
C ILE A 226 1.11 0.78 -14.74
N LYS A 227 1.54 1.51 -13.70
CA LYS A 227 2.36 2.72 -13.84
C LYS A 227 3.70 2.42 -14.53
N THR A 228 4.36 1.33 -14.14
CA THR A 228 5.60 0.89 -14.78
C THR A 228 5.38 0.47 -16.24
N ALA A 229 4.26 -0.21 -16.55
CA ALA A 229 3.90 -0.56 -17.93
C ALA A 229 3.60 0.68 -18.79
N GLU A 230 2.97 1.71 -18.20
CA GLU A 230 2.75 3.00 -18.84
C GLU A 230 4.08 3.69 -19.17
N GLU A 231 5.03 3.68 -18.23
CA GLU A 231 6.37 4.22 -18.44
C GLU A 231 7.14 3.46 -19.54
N ILE A 232 7.04 2.12 -19.60
CA ILE A 232 7.61 1.29 -20.68
C ILE A 232 7.05 1.73 -22.03
N ARG A 233 5.74 1.94 -22.14
CA ARG A 233 5.05 2.41 -23.33
C ARG A 233 5.53 3.80 -23.75
N ASP A 234 5.48 4.76 -22.83
CA ASP A 234 5.71 6.18 -23.10
C ASP A 234 7.18 6.44 -23.48
N LYS A 235 8.11 5.75 -22.84
CA LYS A 235 9.53 5.79 -23.16
C LYS A 235 9.93 4.85 -24.31
N SER A 236 8.99 4.07 -24.85
CA SER A 236 9.24 3.07 -25.88
C SER A 236 10.37 2.10 -25.53
N ILE A 237 10.44 1.68 -24.25
CA ILE A 237 11.46 0.77 -23.74
C ILE A 237 11.30 -0.61 -24.40
N LYS A 238 12.41 -1.17 -24.88
CA LYS A 238 12.48 -2.51 -25.47
C LYS A 238 13.54 -3.32 -24.74
N PHE A 239 13.08 -4.25 -23.92
CA PHE A 239 14.00 -5.23 -23.32
C PHE A 239 14.52 -6.19 -24.38
N SER A 240 15.77 -6.69 -24.20
CA SER A 240 16.31 -7.73 -25.07
C SER A 240 15.57 -9.06 -24.89
N ASP A 241 15.71 -9.96 -25.85
CA ASP A 241 15.05 -11.28 -25.79
C ASP A 241 15.52 -12.08 -24.56
N GLU A 242 16.79 -11.93 -24.14
CA GLU A 242 17.32 -12.53 -22.92
C GLU A 242 16.66 -11.96 -21.67
N ALA A 243 16.51 -10.61 -21.59
CA ALA A 243 15.86 -9.96 -20.47
C ALA A 243 14.37 -10.34 -20.39
N LEU A 244 13.71 -10.47 -21.55
CA LEU A 244 12.32 -10.95 -21.63
C LEU A 244 12.22 -12.41 -21.20
N GLY A 245 13.21 -13.25 -21.53
CA GLY A 245 13.31 -14.62 -21.05
C GLY A 245 13.45 -14.71 -19.53
N ASP A 246 14.37 -13.91 -18.95
CA ASP A 246 14.56 -13.81 -17.51
C ASP A 246 13.27 -13.36 -16.80
N LEU A 247 12.65 -12.28 -17.27
CA LEU A 247 11.38 -11.79 -16.72
C LEU A 247 10.26 -12.83 -16.82
N SER A 248 10.19 -13.63 -17.90
CA SER A 248 9.16 -14.65 -18.05
C SER A 248 9.25 -15.76 -16.99
N VAL A 249 10.47 -16.13 -16.58
CA VAL A 249 10.69 -17.11 -15.51
C VAL A 249 10.23 -16.54 -14.16
N LEU A 250 10.60 -15.30 -13.86
CA LEU A 250 10.21 -14.62 -12.63
C LEU A 250 8.70 -14.43 -12.56
N GLU A 251 8.09 -13.92 -13.64
CA GLU A 251 6.62 -13.73 -13.72
C GLU A 251 5.86 -15.02 -13.52
N ALA A 252 6.34 -16.14 -14.07
CA ALA A 252 5.72 -17.45 -13.86
C ALA A 252 5.78 -17.88 -12.38
N ALA A 253 6.87 -17.57 -11.66
CA ALA A 253 6.99 -17.86 -10.24
C ALA A 253 6.04 -16.97 -9.40
N VAL A 254 5.95 -15.66 -9.73
CA VAL A 254 5.04 -14.72 -9.07
C VAL A 254 3.58 -15.11 -9.31
N GLN A 255 3.20 -15.50 -10.52
CA GLN A 255 1.85 -16.01 -10.80
C GLN A 255 1.53 -17.27 -9.99
N ASP A 256 2.50 -18.20 -9.87
CA ASP A 256 2.32 -19.45 -9.11
C ASP A 256 2.13 -19.16 -7.61
N ILE A 257 2.92 -18.25 -7.02
CA ILE A 257 2.79 -17.93 -5.59
C ILE A 257 1.44 -17.25 -5.30
N VAL A 258 1.00 -16.29 -6.11
CA VAL A 258 -0.29 -15.61 -5.94
C VAL A 258 -1.45 -16.59 -6.05
N ASN A 259 -1.45 -17.43 -7.09
CA ASN A 259 -2.51 -18.43 -7.26
C ASN A 259 -2.58 -19.40 -6.07
N ARG A 260 -1.43 -19.87 -5.57
CA ARG A 260 -1.39 -20.77 -4.40
C ARG A 260 -1.86 -20.08 -3.13
N THR A 261 -1.52 -18.81 -2.94
CA THR A 261 -1.91 -18.03 -1.75
C THR A 261 -3.43 -17.85 -1.72
N VAL A 262 -4.03 -17.39 -2.82
CA VAL A 262 -5.46 -17.19 -2.90
C VAL A 262 -6.20 -18.53 -2.74
N ASP A 263 -5.74 -19.58 -3.42
CA ASP A 263 -6.35 -20.91 -3.30
C ASP A 263 -6.27 -21.49 -1.88
N ALA A 264 -5.12 -21.30 -1.20
CA ALA A 264 -4.95 -21.75 0.18
C ALA A 264 -5.86 -20.97 1.13
N PHE A 265 -5.95 -19.65 0.95
CA PHE A 265 -6.79 -18.76 1.75
C PHE A 265 -8.27 -19.11 1.60
N GLN A 266 -8.79 -19.20 0.37
CA GLN A 266 -10.20 -19.50 0.10
C GLN A 266 -10.63 -20.87 0.68
N LYS A 267 -9.71 -21.85 0.71
CA LYS A 267 -9.97 -23.21 1.22
C LYS A 267 -9.65 -23.38 2.71
N GLY A 268 -9.02 -22.38 3.34
CA GLY A 268 -8.49 -22.49 4.70
C GLY A 268 -7.41 -23.59 4.82
N ASP A 269 -6.68 -23.87 3.72
CA ASP A 269 -5.73 -24.99 3.66
C ASP A 269 -4.34 -24.54 4.18
N THR A 270 -4.12 -24.74 5.47
CA THR A 270 -2.83 -24.46 6.14
C THR A 270 -1.69 -25.35 5.64
N TYR A 271 -1.98 -26.55 5.12
CA TYR A 271 -0.95 -27.40 4.53
C TYR A 271 -0.48 -26.84 3.17
N ALA A 272 -1.39 -26.27 2.37
CA ALA A 272 -1.03 -25.52 1.17
C ALA A 272 -0.26 -24.26 1.51
N ALA A 273 -0.68 -23.51 2.54
CA ALA A 273 0.00 -22.32 3.03
C ALA A 273 1.49 -22.56 3.36
N LYS A 274 1.83 -23.68 4.01
CA LYS A 274 3.23 -24.09 4.30
C LYS A 274 4.12 -24.32 3.06
N LYS A 275 3.59 -24.21 1.85
CA LYS A 275 4.36 -24.34 0.60
C LYS A 275 4.65 -22.99 -0.04
N ILE A 276 4.14 -21.90 0.51
CA ILE A 276 4.25 -20.56 -0.05
C ILE A 276 5.59 -19.95 0.29
N GLU A 277 6.02 -19.97 1.55
CA GLU A 277 7.32 -19.44 1.97
C GLU A 277 8.52 -20.02 1.20
N PRO A 278 8.64 -21.35 0.94
CA PRO A 278 9.71 -21.87 0.10
C PRO A 278 9.68 -21.33 -1.34
N LEU A 279 8.51 -20.97 -1.86
CA LEU A 279 8.37 -20.38 -3.19
C LEU A 279 8.72 -18.88 -3.18
N GLU A 280 8.37 -18.15 -2.13
CA GLU A 280 8.79 -16.77 -1.92
C GLU A 280 10.33 -16.65 -1.94
N GLN A 281 11.05 -17.50 -1.20
CA GLN A 281 12.51 -17.49 -1.20
C GLN A 281 13.13 -17.80 -2.58
N VAL A 282 12.42 -18.58 -3.39
CA VAL A 282 12.81 -18.79 -4.80
C VAL A 282 12.58 -17.51 -5.61
N VAL A 283 11.46 -16.81 -5.43
CA VAL A 283 11.19 -15.50 -6.09
C VAL A 283 12.30 -14.50 -5.73
N ASP A 284 12.65 -14.37 -4.45
CA ASP A 284 13.78 -13.54 -3.99
C ASP A 284 15.11 -13.88 -4.67
N GLY A 285 15.38 -15.18 -4.80
CA GLY A 285 16.56 -15.67 -5.51
C GLY A 285 16.54 -15.27 -6.99
N LEU A 286 15.38 -15.41 -7.64
CA LEU A 286 15.20 -15.02 -9.04
C LEU A 286 15.35 -13.51 -9.24
N VAL A 287 14.79 -12.68 -8.37
CA VAL A 287 14.94 -11.22 -8.43
C VAL A 287 16.42 -10.82 -8.37
N ARG A 288 17.17 -11.37 -7.42
CA ARG A 288 18.62 -11.10 -7.30
C ARG A 288 19.38 -11.53 -8.54
N GLU A 289 19.04 -12.68 -9.10
CA GLU A 289 19.70 -13.20 -10.31
C GLU A 289 19.38 -12.33 -11.54
N VAL A 290 18.12 -11.89 -11.74
CA VAL A 290 17.76 -10.96 -12.83
C VAL A 290 18.51 -9.64 -12.71
N LYS A 291 18.65 -9.09 -11.49
CA LYS A 291 19.48 -7.89 -11.24
C LYS A 291 20.94 -8.12 -11.63
N SER A 292 21.52 -9.26 -11.25
CA SER A 292 22.90 -9.62 -11.60
C SER A 292 23.10 -9.73 -13.11
N ARG A 293 22.19 -10.42 -13.81
CA ARG A 293 22.23 -10.57 -15.28
C ARG A 293 22.05 -9.23 -16.00
N HIS A 294 21.19 -8.34 -15.47
CA HIS A 294 21.07 -7.00 -16.02
C HIS A 294 22.36 -6.19 -15.89
N ILE A 295 23.06 -6.28 -14.75
CA ILE A 295 24.36 -5.63 -14.56
C ILE A 295 25.39 -6.17 -15.56
N ALA A 296 25.43 -7.48 -15.82
CA ALA A 296 26.31 -8.06 -16.82
C ALA A 296 25.99 -7.54 -18.23
N ARG A 297 24.71 -7.46 -18.63
CA ARG A 297 24.26 -6.85 -19.90
C ARG A 297 24.65 -5.37 -20.00
N LEU A 298 24.54 -4.62 -18.90
CA LEU A 298 24.94 -3.21 -18.86
C LEU A 298 26.48 -3.05 -19.07
N GLN A 299 27.28 -3.88 -18.40
CA GLN A 299 28.75 -3.90 -18.58
C GLN A 299 29.15 -4.27 -19.99
N ALA A 300 28.42 -5.16 -20.64
CA ALA A 300 28.64 -5.55 -22.03
C ALA A 300 28.14 -4.50 -23.05
N GLY A 301 27.53 -3.38 -22.58
CA GLY A 301 26.97 -2.36 -23.46
C GLY A 301 25.70 -2.80 -24.21
N ALA A 302 25.06 -3.89 -23.78
CA ALA A 302 23.85 -4.44 -24.41
C ALA A 302 22.55 -3.81 -23.91
N CYS A 303 22.60 -2.97 -22.88
CA CYS A 303 21.45 -2.21 -22.38
C CYS A 303 21.88 -0.85 -21.81
N THR A 304 20.92 -0.02 -21.42
CA THR A 304 21.15 1.31 -20.87
C THR A 304 20.79 1.36 -19.38
N ILE A 305 21.37 2.34 -18.65
CA ILE A 305 21.05 2.58 -17.24
C ILE A 305 19.56 2.93 -17.07
N GLU A 306 18.96 3.66 -18.01
CA GLU A 306 17.55 4.04 -17.99
C GLU A 306 16.63 2.82 -17.94
N TYR A 307 16.94 1.79 -18.73
CA TYR A 307 16.17 0.53 -18.71
C TYR A 307 16.33 -0.22 -17.37
N GLY A 308 17.47 0.00 -16.70
CA GLY A 308 17.73 -0.56 -15.39
C GLY A 308 16.78 -0.04 -14.31
N PHE A 309 16.42 1.24 -14.33
CA PHE A 309 15.46 1.81 -13.36
C PHE A 309 14.07 1.20 -13.52
N VAL A 310 13.56 1.12 -14.74
CA VAL A 310 12.25 0.53 -15.01
C VAL A 310 12.23 -0.98 -14.71
N LEU A 311 13.34 -1.68 -15.00
CA LEU A 311 13.48 -3.08 -14.61
C LEU A 311 13.47 -3.23 -13.08
N ASP A 312 14.18 -2.37 -12.33
CA ASP A 312 14.23 -2.43 -10.87
C ASP A 312 12.86 -2.17 -10.24
N ASP A 313 12.06 -1.27 -10.81
CA ASP A 313 10.68 -1.04 -10.39
C ASP A 313 9.81 -2.29 -10.59
N LEU A 314 9.92 -2.98 -11.73
CA LEU A 314 9.22 -4.26 -11.95
C LEU A 314 9.64 -5.31 -10.92
N LEU A 315 10.95 -5.47 -10.73
CA LEU A 315 11.52 -6.47 -9.82
C LEU A 315 11.11 -6.21 -8.38
N THR A 316 11.13 -4.95 -7.95
CA THR A 316 10.71 -4.54 -6.60
C THR A 316 9.23 -4.85 -6.36
N ASN A 317 8.36 -4.56 -7.34
CA ASN A 317 6.94 -4.89 -7.21
C ASN A 317 6.72 -6.41 -7.14
N TYR A 318 7.43 -7.22 -7.95
CA TYR A 318 7.31 -8.68 -7.91
C TYR A 318 7.80 -9.28 -6.59
N GLU A 319 8.92 -8.78 -6.04
CA GLU A 319 9.44 -9.15 -4.72
C GLU A 319 8.40 -8.86 -3.63
N ARG A 320 7.86 -7.63 -3.58
CA ARG A 320 6.85 -7.23 -2.58
C ARG A 320 5.55 -8.02 -2.67
N ILE A 321 5.10 -8.36 -3.86
CA ILE A 321 3.94 -9.24 -4.04
C ILE A 321 4.19 -10.60 -3.41
N ALA A 322 5.38 -11.18 -3.59
CA ALA A 322 5.74 -12.47 -2.99
C ALA A 322 5.83 -12.37 -1.47
N ASP A 323 6.41 -11.29 -0.93
CA ASP A 323 6.44 -10.98 0.51
C ASP A 323 5.03 -11.00 1.12
N HIS A 324 4.08 -10.26 0.51
CA HIS A 324 2.70 -10.21 1.00
C HIS A 324 1.99 -11.57 0.90
N CYS A 325 2.26 -12.34 -0.14
CA CYS A 325 1.76 -13.72 -0.25
C CYS A 325 2.28 -14.61 0.89
N SER A 326 3.56 -14.45 1.27
CA SER A 326 4.14 -15.16 2.40
C SER A 326 3.52 -14.71 3.72
N ASN A 327 3.30 -13.41 3.94
CA ASN A 327 2.64 -12.88 5.14
C ASN A 327 1.24 -13.47 5.33
N ILE A 328 0.44 -13.53 4.25
CA ILE A 328 -0.88 -14.18 4.27
C ILE A 328 -0.78 -15.65 4.69
N ALA A 329 0.17 -16.38 4.12
CA ALA A 329 0.36 -17.79 4.42
C ALA A 329 0.81 -18.01 5.88
N VAL A 330 1.71 -17.17 6.38
CA VAL A 330 2.19 -17.21 7.77
C VAL A 330 1.05 -16.91 8.73
N ALA A 331 0.26 -15.87 8.49
CA ALA A 331 -0.91 -15.53 9.31
C ALA A 331 -1.90 -16.71 9.40
N MET A 332 -2.18 -17.39 8.28
CA MET A 332 -3.03 -18.59 8.28
C MET A 332 -2.47 -19.71 9.14
N ILE A 333 -1.15 -19.93 9.11
CA ILE A 333 -0.50 -21.03 9.85
C ILE A 333 -0.48 -20.72 11.35
N GLU A 334 -0.15 -19.51 11.73
CA GLU A 334 -0.02 -19.08 13.13
C GLU A 334 -1.37 -19.06 13.85
N VAL A 335 -2.38 -18.50 13.21
CA VAL A 335 -3.74 -18.50 13.74
C VAL A 335 -4.24 -19.95 13.94
N ALA A 336 -3.95 -20.84 13.01
CA ALA A 336 -4.33 -22.26 13.12
C ALA A 336 -3.57 -23.00 14.24
N ALA A 337 -2.36 -22.55 14.56
CA ALA A 337 -1.53 -23.11 15.64
C ALA A 337 -1.79 -22.49 17.03
N ASP A 338 -2.71 -21.52 17.14
CA ASP A 338 -2.94 -20.67 18.34
C ASP A 338 -1.64 -19.97 18.82
N LYS A 339 -0.73 -19.67 17.93
CA LYS A 339 0.52 -18.98 18.16
C LYS A 339 0.45 -17.63 17.46
N PHE A 340 0.67 -16.54 18.19
CA PHE A 340 0.59 -15.16 17.69
C PHE A 340 1.97 -14.50 17.55
N ASP A 341 3.02 -15.26 17.29
CA ASP A 341 4.36 -14.72 17.08
C ASP A 341 4.84 -15.02 15.65
N THR A 342 4.50 -14.08 14.73
CA THR A 342 4.84 -14.10 13.31
C THR A 342 6.34 -14.30 13.06
N HIS A 343 7.17 -13.85 14.00
CA HIS A 343 8.61 -13.99 13.90
C HIS A 343 9.11 -15.38 14.35
N GLU A 344 8.41 -16.07 15.26
CA GLU A 344 8.83 -17.39 15.73
C GLU A 344 8.70 -18.44 14.63
N TYR A 345 7.59 -18.47 13.88
CA TYR A 345 7.41 -19.40 12.77
C TYR A 345 8.41 -19.14 11.63
N LEU A 346 8.54 -17.91 11.17
CA LEU A 346 9.50 -17.55 10.13
C LEU A 346 10.95 -17.84 10.54
N ASN A 347 11.34 -17.52 11.77
CA ASN A 347 12.66 -17.84 12.27
C ASN A 347 12.91 -19.34 12.37
N THR A 348 11.91 -20.12 12.80
CA THR A 348 12.02 -21.58 12.86
C THR A 348 12.15 -22.19 11.47
N VAL A 349 11.45 -21.64 10.47
CA VAL A 349 11.46 -22.15 9.11
C VAL A 349 12.69 -21.65 8.31
N LYS A 350 13.10 -20.39 8.49
CA LYS A 350 14.28 -19.82 7.78
C LYS A 350 15.62 -20.28 8.37
N HIS A 351 15.65 -20.67 9.62
CA HIS A 351 16.89 -21.04 10.34
C HIS A 351 16.88 -22.46 10.93
N GLY A 352 15.79 -23.21 10.76
CA GLY A 352 15.65 -24.58 11.22
C GLY A 352 15.99 -25.61 10.13
N ASP A 353 16.53 -26.76 10.54
CA ASP A 353 16.77 -27.93 9.66
C ASP A 353 15.42 -28.61 9.25
N ASP A 354 14.45 -27.86 8.67
CA ASP A 354 13.21 -28.46 8.16
C ASP A 354 13.47 -29.08 6.78
N VAL A 355 13.76 -30.37 6.78
CA VAL A 355 13.98 -31.18 5.57
C VAL A 355 12.84 -31.05 4.57
N LYS A 356 11.60 -30.78 5.02
CA LYS A 356 10.45 -30.61 4.13
C LYS A 356 10.47 -29.27 3.44
N PHE A 357 10.94 -28.23 4.14
CA PHE A 357 11.13 -26.90 3.58
C PHE A 357 12.19 -26.96 2.48
N GLU A 358 13.38 -27.43 2.81
CA GLU A 358 14.52 -27.55 1.88
C GLU A 358 14.16 -28.33 0.61
N ARG A 359 13.47 -29.48 0.78
CA ARG A 359 12.98 -30.27 -0.36
C ARG A 359 11.99 -29.50 -1.24
N ARG A 360 11.15 -28.65 -0.66
CA ARG A 360 10.20 -27.82 -1.43
C ARG A 360 10.91 -26.70 -2.14
N TYR A 361 11.82 -26.03 -1.45
CA TYR A 361 12.67 -24.98 -2.01
C TYR A 361 13.45 -25.48 -3.23
N GLU A 362 14.20 -26.58 -3.09
CA GLU A 362 14.95 -27.16 -4.20
C GLU A 362 14.03 -27.61 -5.37
N LYS A 363 12.84 -28.10 -5.07
CA LYS A 363 11.84 -28.42 -6.10
C LYS A 363 11.41 -27.19 -6.89
N TYR A 364 11.13 -26.08 -6.22
CA TYR A 364 10.75 -24.83 -6.89
C TYR A 364 11.93 -24.20 -7.62
N ARG A 365 13.10 -24.18 -7.02
CA ARG A 365 14.34 -23.73 -7.66
C ARG A 365 14.65 -24.48 -8.95
N GLY A 366 14.46 -25.80 -8.95
CA GLY A 366 14.63 -26.62 -10.16
C GLY A 366 13.53 -26.43 -11.20
N ARG A 367 12.35 -25.87 -10.81
CA ARG A 367 11.25 -25.56 -11.73
C ARG A 367 11.44 -24.21 -12.43
N TYR A 368 11.92 -23.22 -11.72
CA TYR A 368 12.13 -21.85 -12.21
C TYR A 368 13.61 -21.61 -12.46
N THR A 369 14.10 -22.06 -13.62
CA THR A 369 15.48 -21.92 -14.04
C THR A 369 15.57 -20.96 -15.22
N PHE A 370 16.55 -20.07 -15.19
CA PHE A 370 16.80 -19.15 -16.29
C PHE A 370 17.40 -19.87 -17.51
N PRO A 371 17.13 -19.35 -18.71
CA PRO A 371 17.87 -19.78 -19.90
C PRO A 371 19.38 -19.52 -19.71
N PRO A 372 20.26 -20.28 -20.39
CA PRO A 372 21.68 -20.02 -20.37
C PRO A 372 21.99 -18.60 -20.85
N GLU A 373 22.95 -17.91 -20.20
CA GLU A 373 23.38 -16.58 -20.63
C GLU A 373 24.14 -16.65 -21.94
N ALA A 374 23.77 -15.80 -22.92
CA ALA A 374 24.51 -15.65 -24.16
C ALA A 374 25.86 -14.90 -23.96
N TYR A 375 26.09 -14.29 -22.79
CA TYR A 375 27.22 -13.42 -22.47
C TYR A 375 28.20 -14.01 -21.45
N SER A 376 28.16 -15.30 -21.15
CA SER A 376 29.16 -15.96 -20.31
C SER A 376 30.39 -16.25 -21.11
N GLU A 377 31.29 -15.33 -21.18
CA GLU A 377 32.76 -15.26 -21.07
C GLU A 377 33.28 -14.03 -21.82
N PRO A 378 34.07 -13.13 -21.19
CA PRO A 378 34.98 -12.31 -21.97
C PRO A 378 36.00 -13.27 -22.60
N ALA A 379 36.24 -13.13 -23.90
CA ALA A 379 37.29 -13.81 -24.59
C ALA A 379 38.66 -13.45 -23.95
N GLU A 380 38.98 -14.09 -22.86
CA GLU A 380 40.36 -14.14 -22.37
C GLU A 380 41.13 -15.14 -23.22
N ASN A 381 42.11 -14.58 -23.94
CA ASN A 381 43.23 -15.30 -24.54
C ASN A 381 43.01 -16.22 -25.78
N GLN A 382 42.74 -15.57 -26.93
CA GLN A 382 43.33 -16.09 -28.18
C GLN A 382 44.34 -15.07 -28.76
N ALA A 383 45.33 -14.70 -27.99
CA ALA A 383 46.51 -14.00 -28.47
C ALA A 383 47.72 -14.60 -27.78
N GLU A 384 48.08 -15.82 -28.17
CA GLU A 384 49.43 -16.38 -28.08
C GLU A 384 49.43 -17.81 -28.69
N ASN A 385 49.61 -17.82 -30.03
CA ASN A 385 50.51 -18.77 -30.70
C ASN A 385 50.63 -18.41 -32.19
#